data_5651671f6370a6760b3c66b04b209788
#
_entry.id   5651671f6370a6760b3c66b04b209788
#
_cell.length_a   1.000
_cell.length_b   1.000
_cell.length_c   1.000
_cell.angle_alpha   90.00
_cell.angle_beta   90.00
_cell.angle_gamma   90.00
#
_symmetry.space_group_name_H-M   'P 1'
#
loop_
_entity.id
_entity.type
_entity.pdbx_description
1 polymer ?
#
loop_
_entity_poly.entity_id
_entity_poly.type
_entity_poly.pdbx_seq_one_letter_code
_entity_poly.pdbx_strand_id
1 'polypeptide(L)'
;EYRPEIIDFLVESNIKTVIRTTEILLNDPQDLNARGEFAWAATLALNGLTHLGISPYGFPNHMIEHSMSAISDVPHGAGLSVIMPAWMQWYQSQRPAQFKRFAKEIFGLDKAEEGIQALKAWFDKIGTPTNLEQLGIDDKTLAEIIDNAVQTAIKAKMDKIYTKEAIEAIFALAK
;
A
#
# COMPACT_ATOMS: atom_id res chain seq x y z
N GLU A 1 -12.80 -13.36 13.40
CA GLU A 1 -12.08 -14.05 12.31
C GLU A 1 -10.76 -14.61 12.83
N TYR A 2 -10.50 -15.90 12.64
CA TYR A 2 -9.21 -16.48 12.97
C TYR A 2 -8.17 -16.00 11.95
N ARG A 3 -7.05 -15.47 12.45
CA ARG A 3 -5.89 -15.10 11.66
C ARG A 3 -4.67 -15.75 12.28
N PRO A 4 -3.94 -16.60 11.56
CA PRO A 4 -2.72 -17.20 12.06
C PRO A 4 -1.65 -16.13 12.33
N GLU A 5 -1.16 -16.03 13.55
CA GLU A 5 -0.15 -15.02 13.92
C GLU A 5 1.17 -15.19 13.14
N ILE A 6 1.48 -16.43 12.74
CA ILE A 6 2.64 -16.70 11.88
C ILE A 6 2.61 -15.93 10.58
N ILE A 7 1.43 -15.64 10.02
CA ILE A 7 1.29 -14.85 8.80
C ILE A 7 1.68 -13.39 9.07
N ASP A 8 1.32 -12.85 10.24
CA ASP A 8 1.75 -11.50 10.62
C ASP A 8 3.28 -11.43 10.71
N PHE A 9 3.95 -12.38 11.35
CA PHE A 9 5.41 -12.44 11.42
C PHE A 9 6.08 -12.53 10.04
N LEU A 10 5.52 -13.32 9.13
CA LEU A 10 6.03 -13.45 7.77
C LEU A 10 5.90 -12.12 7.00
N VAL A 11 4.75 -11.46 7.10
CA VAL A 11 4.51 -10.16 6.47
C VAL A 11 5.44 -9.09 7.05
N GLU A 12 5.56 -9.03 8.37
CA GLU A 12 6.45 -8.08 9.07
C GLU A 12 7.91 -8.26 8.68
N SER A 13 8.38 -9.52 8.66
CA SER A 13 9.75 -9.84 8.22
C SER A 13 9.98 -9.43 6.78
N ASN A 14 9.00 -9.69 5.90
CA ASN A 14 9.08 -9.32 4.50
C ASN A 14 9.16 -7.80 4.30
N ILE A 15 8.30 -7.03 4.97
CA ILE A 15 8.30 -5.57 4.91
C ILE A 15 9.65 -5.00 5.42
N LYS A 16 10.14 -5.48 6.56
CA LYS A 16 11.43 -5.06 7.12
C LYS A 16 12.58 -5.36 6.15
N THR A 17 12.54 -6.51 5.48
CA THR A 17 13.53 -6.88 4.45
C THR A 17 13.48 -5.93 3.27
N VAL A 18 12.30 -5.63 2.73
CA VAL A 18 12.13 -4.69 1.62
C VAL A 18 12.66 -3.30 1.99
N ILE A 19 12.29 -2.76 3.16
CA ILE A 19 12.77 -1.45 3.63
C ILE A 19 14.30 -1.43 3.68
N ARG A 20 14.91 -2.39 4.38
CA ARG A 20 16.37 -2.48 4.56
C ARG A 20 17.10 -2.63 3.23
N THR A 21 16.67 -3.55 2.38
CA THR A 21 17.36 -3.83 1.11
C THR A 21 17.19 -2.69 0.10
N THR A 22 16.04 -2.01 0.09
CA THR A 22 15.85 -0.82 -0.75
C THR A 22 16.86 0.26 -0.37
N GLU A 23 17.04 0.54 0.92
CA GLU A 23 18.02 1.56 1.36
C GLU A 23 19.45 1.18 1.03
N ILE A 24 19.82 -0.10 1.10
CA ILE A 24 21.15 -0.58 0.64
C ILE A 24 21.29 -0.36 -0.86
N LEU A 25 20.32 -0.78 -1.66
CA LEU A 25 20.38 -0.73 -3.11
C LEU A 25 20.32 0.68 -3.69
N LEU A 26 19.75 1.65 -2.97
CA LEU A 26 19.84 3.07 -3.35
C LEU A 26 21.27 3.61 -3.22
N ASN A 27 22.05 3.09 -2.28
CA ASN A 27 23.44 3.49 -2.07
C ASN A 27 24.43 2.64 -2.92
N ASP A 28 24.20 1.34 -3.00
CA ASP A 28 24.99 0.39 -3.82
C ASP A 28 24.05 -0.50 -4.66
N PRO A 29 23.71 -0.10 -5.88
CA PRO A 29 22.86 -0.89 -6.77
C PRO A 29 23.48 -2.23 -7.20
N GLN A 30 24.74 -2.47 -6.95
CA GLN A 30 25.46 -3.70 -7.33
C GLN A 30 25.60 -4.70 -6.17
N ASP A 31 25.12 -4.38 -4.96
CA ASP A 31 25.12 -5.32 -3.83
C ASP A 31 24.27 -6.57 -4.16
N LEU A 32 24.96 -7.67 -4.48
CA LEU A 32 24.32 -8.92 -4.87
C LEU A 32 23.51 -9.57 -3.74
N ASN A 33 23.93 -9.40 -2.49
CA ASN A 33 23.20 -9.94 -1.35
C ASN A 33 21.87 -9.20 -1.15
N ALA A 34 21.91 -7.86 -1.19
CA ALA A 34 20.70 -7.05 -1.08
C ALA A 34 19.75 -7.29 -2.27
N ARG A 35 20.27 -7.45 -3.51
CA ARG A 35 19.47 -7.83 -4.69
C ARG A 35 18.79 -9.19 -4.51
N GLY A 36 19.54 -10.19 -4.03
CA GLY A 36 19.01 -11.53 -3.79
C GLY A 36 17.90 -11.52 -2.75
N GLU A 37 18.13 -10.86 -1.61
CA GLU A 37 17.10 -10.75 -0.55
C GLU A 37 15.88 -9.95 -1.00
N PHE A 38 16.07 -8.86 -1.74
CA PHE A 38 14.97 -8.06 -2.28
C PHE A 38 14.11 -8.88 -3.27
N ALA A 39 14.75 -9.61 -4.20
CA ALA A 39 14.06 -10.48 -5.15
C ALA A 39 13.30 -11.59 -4.44
N TRP A 40 13.87 -12.16 -3.39
CA TRP A 40 13.22 -13.19 -2.59
C TRP A 40 12.03 -12.63 -1.80
N ALA A 41 12.16 -11.44 -1.21
CA ALA A 41 11.06 -10.74 -0.54
C ALA A 41 9.91 -10.44 -1.51
N ALA A 42 10.20 -9.98 -2.73
CA ALA A 42 9.20 -9.76 -3.77
C ALA A 42 8.46 -11.06 -4.16
N THR A 43 9.19 -12.17 -4.26
CA THR A 43 8.60 -13.50 -4.51
C THR A 43 7.66 -13.90 -3.38
N LEU A 44 8.06 -13.74 -2.11
CA LEU A 44 7.24 -14.08 -0.95
C LEU A 44 6.00 -13.21 -0.83
N ALA A 45 6.05 -11.96 -1.27
CA ALA A 45 4.91 -11.05 -1.24
C ALA A 45 3.72 -11.53 -2.10
N LEU A 46 3.98 -12.25 -3.21
CA LEU A 46 2.96 -12.64 -4.19
C LEU A 46 2.78 -14.16 -4.38
N ASN A 47 3.59 -15.00 -3.75
CA ASN A 47 3.47 -16.46 -3.92
C ASN A 47 2.31 -17.11 -3.16
N GLY A 48 1.48 -16.31 -2.49
CA GLY A 48 0.34 -16.77 -1.71
C GLY A 48 0.60 -16.99 -0.23
N LEU A 49 1.85 -17.17 0.19
CA LEU A 49 2.20 -17.52 1.57
C LEU A 49 1.79 -16.45 2.59
N THR A 50 1.86 -15.18 2.20
CA THR A 50 1.57 -14.04 3.09
C THR A 50 0.08 -13.75 3.27
N HIS A 51 -0.81 -14.44 2.54
CA HIS A 51 -2.25 -14.24 2.65
C HIS A 51 -3.06 -15.55 2.77
N LEU A 52 -2.41 -16.69 2.81
CA LEU A 52 -3.07 -17.98 3.09
C LEU A 52 -3.70 -17.96 4.49
N GLY A 53 -4.92 -18.46 4.58
CA GLY A 53 -5.66 -18.52 5.84
C GLY A 53 -6.28 -17.20 6.29
N ILE A 54 -6.14 -16.13 5.50
CA ILE A 54 -6.81 -14.85 5.73
C ILE A 54 -8.03 -14.78 4.81
N SER A 55 -9.21 -14.65 5.38
CA SER A 55 -10.46 -14.56 4.60
C SER A 55 -11.48 -13.68 5.32
N PRO A 56 -12.26 -12.91 4.57
CA PRO A 56 -12.07 -12.56 3.16
C PRO A 56 -10.87 -11.62 3.00
N TYR A 57 -10.14 -11.77 1.94
CA TYR A 57 -9.07 -10.83 1.60
C TYR A 57 -9.28 -10.26 0.19
N GLY A 58 -8.65 -9.14 -0.07
CA GLY A 58 -8.61 -8.49 -1.37
C GLY A 58 -7.42 -7.55 -1.41
N PHE A 59 -7.22 -6.96 -2.58
CA PHE A 59 -6.17 -5.97 -2.80
C PHE A 59 -6.79 -4.59 -3.08
N PRO A 60 -7.43 -3.93 -2.08
CA PRO A 60 -8.14 -2.67 -2.31
C PRO A 60 -7.23 -1.56 -2.82
N ASN A 61 -5.99 -1.49 -2.33
CA ASN A 61 -5.01 -0.50 -2.80
C ASN A 61 -4.72 -0.70 -4.29
N HIS A 62 -4.49 -1.96 -4.71
CA HIS A 62 -4.26 -2.29 -6.12
C HIS A 62 -5.49 -2.01 -6.97
N MET A 63 -6.70 -2.33 -6.48
CA MET A 63 -7.94 -2.06 -7.20
C MET A 63 -8.11 -0.55 -7.50
N ILE A 64 -7.85 0.31 -6.52
CA ILE A 64 -7.93 1.76 -6.68
C ILE A 64 -6.80 2.26 -7.59
N GLU A 65 -5.59 1.80 -7.35
CA GLU A 65 -4.40 2.21 -8.10
C GLU A 65 -4.47 1.78 -9.57
N HIS A 66 -4.99 0.61 -9.88
CA HIS A 66 -5.17 0.15 -11.28
C HIS A 66 -6.03 1.14 -12.09
N SER A 67 -6.96 1.84 -11.45
CA SER A 67 -7.72 2.90 -12.10
C SER A 67 -6.88 4.14 -12.39
N MET A 68 -5.88 4.43 -11.55
CA MET A 68 -4.91 5.50 -11.80
C MET A 68 -4.02 5.14 -12.99
N SER A 69 -3.41 3.95 -12.99
CA SER A 69 -2.57 3.48 -14.08
C SER A 69 -3.35 3.40 -15.41
N ALA A 70 -4.59 2.94 -15.38
CA ALA A 70 -5.42 2.82 -16.58
C ALA A 70 -5.78 4.16 -17.25
N ILE A 71 -5.94 5.22 -16.46
CA ILE A 71 -6.35 6.54 -16.95
C ILE A 71 -5.15 7.46 -17.21
N SER A 72 -4.11 7.39 -16.36
CA SER A 72 -3.01 8.36 -16.34
C SER A 72 -1.64 7.76 -16.70
N ASP A 73 -1.57 6.45 -17.03
CA ASP A 73 -0.33 5.73 -17.32
C ASP A 73 0.74 5.87 -16.22
N VAL A 74 0.30 6.02 -14.96
CA VAL A 74 1.17 6.12 -13.80
C VAL A 74 1.83 4.76 -13.55
N PRO A 75 3.16 4.70 -13.32
CA PRO A 75 3.81 3.47 -12.92
C PRO A 75 3.18 2.89 -11.64
N HIS A 76 2.81 1.62 -11.68
CA HIS A 76 2.03 0.96 -10.62
C HIS A 76 2.59 1.17 -9.20
N GLY A 77 3.91 1.01 -9.01
CA GLY A 77 4.54 1.25 -7.71
C GLY A 77 4.45 2.70 -7.24
N ALA A 78 4.51 3.66 -8.16
CA ALA A 78 4.35 5.08 -7.86
C ALA A 78 2.90 5.41 -7.44
N GLY A 79 1.92 4.85 -8.14
CA GLY A 79 0.52 4.97 -7.73
C GLY A 79 0.24 4.36 -6.35
N LEU A 80 0.82 3.18 -6.07
CA LEU A 80 0.68 2.52 -4.77
C LEU A 80 1.31 3.33 -3.63
N SER A 81 2.46 3.98 -3.83
CA SER A 81 3.09 4.78 -2.77
C SER A 81 2.24 5.99 -2.36
N VAL A 82 1.37 6.47 -3.23
CA VAL A 82 0.37 7.51 -2.94
C VAL A 82 -0.89 6.94 -2.29
N ILE A 83 -1.47 5.90 -2.89
CA ILE A 83 -2.77 5.36 -2.44
C ILE A 83 -2.65 4.55 -1.14
N MET A 84 -1.59 3.80 -0.93
CA MET A 84 -1.47 2.92 0.24
C MET A 84 -1.55 3.68 1.57
N PRO A 85 -0.76 4.75 1.82
CA PRO A 85 -0.86 5.51 3.07
C PRO A 85 -2.24 6.17 3.26
N ALA A 86 -2.83 6.69 2.18
CA ALA A 86 -4.16 7.30 2.20
C ALA A 86 -5.25 6.29 2.56
N TRP A 87 -5.21 5.10 1.95
CA TRP A 87 -6.10 4.01 2.27
C TRP A 87 -5.90 3.52 3.72
N MET A 88 -4.68 3.36 4.17
CA MET A 88 -4.39 2.96 5.56
C MET A 88 -4.96 3.97 6.54
N GLN A 89 -4.82 5.26 6.28
CA GLN A 89 -5.37 6.33 7.10
C GLN A 89 -6.91 6.30 7.15
N TRP A 90 -7.56 6.04 6.02
CA TRP A 90 -9.01 5.90 5.94
C TRP A 90 -9.50 4.62 6.65
N TYR A 91 -8.79 3.50 6.51
CA TYR A 91 -9.25 2.19 6.97
C TYR A 91 -8.84 1.84 8.40
N GLN A 92 -7.88 2.54 9.00
CA GLN A 92 -7.30 2.17 10.30
C GLN A 92 -8.32 2.02 11.44
N SER A 93 -9.40 2.81 11.43
CA SER A 93 -10.47 2.71 12.44
C SER A 93 -11.23 1.37 12.37
N GLN A 94 -11.24 0.70 11.23
CA GLN A 94 -11.89 -0.60 11.03
C GLN A 94 -11.05 -1.76 11.59
N ARG A 95 -9.75 -1.60 11.71
CA ARG A 95 -8.80 -2.61 12.17
C ARG A 95 -7.70 -2.01 13.06
N PRO A 96 -8.06 -1.33 14.16
CA PRO A 96 -7.11 -0.52 14.93
C PRO A 96 -5.93 -1.34 15.50
N ALA A 97 -6.19 -2.56 15.94
CA ALA A 97 -5.15 -3.44 16.47
C ALA A 97 -4.08 -3.81 15.41
N GLN A 98 -4.52 -4.04 14.16
CA GLN A 98 -3.62 -4.39 13.07
C GLN A 98 -2.74 -3.22 12.65
N PHE A 99 -3.29 -2.01 12.56
CA PHE A 99 -2.50 -0.82 12.23
C PHE A 99 -1.58 -0.40 13.37
N LYS A 100 -2.00 -0.59 14.63
CA LYS A 100 -1.10 -0.42 15.77
C LYS A 100 0.06 -1.41 15.75
N ARG A 101 -0.21 -2.69 15.42
CA ARG A 101 0.81 -3.72 15.24
C ARG A 101 1.78 -3.34 14.12
N PHE A 102 1.27 -2.90 12.97
CA PHE A 102 2.11 -2.40 11.86
C PHE A 102 3.06 -1.29 12.33
N ALA A 103 2.54 -0.26 13.02
CA ALA A 103 3.36 0.83 13.52
C ALA A 103 4.47 0.33 14.48
N LYS A 104 4.10 -0.57 15.40
CA LYS A 104 5.02 -1.11 16.39
C LYS A 104 6.10 -1.98 15.78
N GLU A 105 5.68 -2.95 14.96
CA GLU A 105 6.61 -3.97 14.44
C GLU A 105 7.48 -3.45 13.31
N ILE A 106 6.99 -2.51 12.49
CA ILE A 106 7.77 -2.01 11.35
C ILE A 106 8.63 -0.80 11.73
N PHE A 107 8.08 0.12 12.52
CA PHE A 107 8.73 1.40 12.83
C PHE A 107 9.04 1.62 14.31
N GLY A 108 8.64 0.70 15.21
CA GLY A 108 8.85 0.85 16.65
C GLY A 108 7.96 1.90 17.33
N LEU A 109 6.86 2.29 16.67
CA LEU A 109 5.94 3.36 17.09
C LEU A 109 4.70 2.77 17.78
N ASP A 110 4.13 3.49 18.73
CA ASP A 110 3.02 2.97 19.53
C ASP A 110 1.63 3.33 18.97
N LYS A 111 1.55 4.29 18.03
CA LYS A 111 0.29 4.72 17.42
C LYS A 111 0.23 4.38 15.94
N ALA A 112 -0.93 3.86 15.50
CA ALA A 112 -1.19 3.50 14.12
C ALA A 112 -0.92 4.66 13.15
N GLU A 113 -1.37 5.85 13.50
CA GLU A 113 -1.24 7.06 12.69
C GLU A 113 0.23 7.46 12.50
N GLU A 114 1.04 7.37 13.56
CA GLU A 114 2.48 7.62 13.48
C GLU A 114 3.19 6.62 12.55
N GLY A 115 2.78 5.34 12.58
CA GLY A 115 3.31 4.31 11.68
C GLY A 115 2.95 4.54 10.21
N ILE A 116 1.74 5.03 9.93
CA ILE A 116 1.31 5.39 8.57
C ILE A 116 2.12 6.60 8.06
N GLN A 117 2.32 7.60 8.90
CA GLN A 117 3.15 8.76 8.56
C GLN A 117 4.62 8.36 8.34
N ALA A 118 5.16 7.44 9.14
CA ALA A 118 6.51 6.91 8.95
C ALA A 118 6.65 6.17 7.62
N LEU A 119 5.63 5.41 7.19
CA LEU A 119 5.62 4.78 5.87
C LEU A 119 5.63 5.84 4.75
N LYS A 120 4.79 6.87 4.85
CA LYS A 120 4.76 7.96 3.87
C LYS A 120 6.09 8.69 3.80
N ALA A 121 6.70 8.98 4.95
CA ALA A 121 8.02 9.60 5.02
C ALA A 121 9.13 8.70 4.43
N TRP A 122 9.01 7.38 4.59
CA TRP A 122 9.94 6.44 3.96
C TRP A 122 9.79 6.43 2.44
N PHE A 123 8.57 6.47 1.90
CA PHE A 123 8.33 6.61 0.46
C PHE A 123 8.96 7.90 -0.09
N ASP A 124 8.79 9.02 0.60
CA ASP A 124 9.44 10.29 0.25
C ASP A 124 10.97 10.17 0.25
N LYS A 125 11.54 9.57 1.32
CA LYS A 125 12.99 9.32 1.47
C LYS A 125 13.57 8.53 0.30
N ILE A 126 12.85 7.55 -0.22
CA ILE A 126 13.31 6.71 -1.34
C ILE A 126 12.97 7.31 -2.72
N GLY A 127 12.39 8.51 -2.75
CA GLY A 127 12.12 9.27 -3.97
C GLY A 127 10.87 8.82 -4.73
N THR A 128 9.94 8.10 -4.09
CA THR A 128 8.65 7.79 -4.70
C THR A 128 7.63 8.89 -4.43
N PRO A 129 6.65 9.12 -5.33
CA PRO A 129 5.57 10.08 -5.09
C PRO A 129 4.78 9.75 -3.82
N THR A 130 4.32 10.78 -3.11
CA THR A 130 3.52 10.64 -1.87
C THR A 130 2.20 11.40 -1.91
N ASN A 131 1.90 12.06 -3.03
CA ASN A 131 0.63 12.74 -3.27
C ASN A 131 0.28 12.76 -4.77
N LEU A 132 -0.96 13.13 -5.10
CA LEU A 132 -1.49 13.15 -6.47
C LEU A 132 -0.82 14.22 -7.35
N GLU A 133 -0.42 15.35 -6.78
CA GLU A 133 0.25 16.43 -7.50
C GLU A 133 1.59 15.96 -8.09
N GLN A 134 2.36 15.20 -7.31
CA GLN A 134 3.62 14.61 -7.77
C GLN A 134 3.46 13.58 -8.90
N LEU A 135 2.25 13.03 -9.05
CA LEU A 135 1.88 12.16 -10.17
C LEU A 135 1.32 12.92 -11.37
N GLY A 136 1.17 14.24 -11.27
CA GLY A 136 0.60 15.07 -12.34
C GLY A 136 -0.91 14.86 -12.53
N ILE A 137 -1.62 14.35 -11.53
CA ILE A 137 -3.06 14.09 -11.59
C ILE A 137 -3.81 15.36 -11.18
N ASP A 138 -4.48 15.96 -12.15
CA ASP A 138 -5.36 17.13 -11.92
C ASP A 138 -6.79 16.68 -11.49
N ASP A 139 -7.61 17.65 -11.09
CA ASP A 139 -8.96 17.38 -10.60
C ASP A 139 -9.88 16.74 -11.66
N LYS A 140 -9.68 17.04 -12.96
CA LYS A 140 -10.44 16.45 -14.06
C LYS A 140 -10.08 14.98 -14.21
N THR A 141 -8.81 14.67 -14.31
CA THR A 141 -8.28 13.30 -14.40
C THR A 141 -8.66 12.49 -13.17
N LEU A 142 -8.60 13.11 -11.98
CA LEU A 142 -9.02 12.49 -10.73
C LEU A 142 -10.50 12.05 -10.76
N ALA A 143 -11.39 12.88 -11.31
CA ALA A 143 -12.80 12.50 -11.43
C ALA A 143 -13.00 11.25 -12.32
N GLU A 144 -12.26 11.15 -13.42
CA GLU A 144 -12.30 9.98 -14.32
C GLU A 144 -11.73 8.72 -13.62
N ILE A 145 -10.66 8.88 -12.83
CA ILE A 145 -10.06 7.81 -12.02
C ILE A 145 -11.06 7.30 -10.97
N ILE A 146 -11.73 8.20 -10.25
CA ILE A 146 -12.74 7.84 -9.24
C ILE A 146 -13.88 7.03 -9.88
N ASP A 147 -14.42 7.50 -10.98
CA ASP A 147 -15.51 6.79 -11.67
C ASP A 147 -15.06 5.40 -12.15
N ASN A 148 -13.84 5.26 -12.67
CA ASN A 148 -13.27 3.97 -13.04
C ASN A 148 -13.08 3.06 -11.82
N ALA A 149 -12.57 3.59 -10.70
CA ALA A 149 -12.35 2.82 -9.46
C ALA A 149 -13.68 2.31 -8.88
N VAL A 150 -14.75 3.09 -8.94
CA VAL A 150 -16.11 2.66 -8.56
C VAL A 150 -16.57 1.48 -9.42
N GLN A 151 -16.43 1.57 -10.75
CA GLN A 151 -16.79 0.46 -11.63
C GLN A 151 -15.95 -0.80 -11.38
N THR A 152 -14.67 -0.60 -11.07
CA THR A 152 -13.76 -1.72 -10.73
C THR A 152 -14.14 -2.35 -9.39
N ALA A 153 -14.54 -1.56 -8.38
CA ALA A 153 -15.05 -2.06 -7.11
C ALA A 153 -16.32 -2.92 -7.30
N ILE A 154 -17.24 -2.49 -8.15
CA ILE A 154 -18.46 -3.26 -8.48
C ILE A 154 -18.07 -4.60 -9.13
N LYS A 155 -17.20 -4.60 -10.13
CA LYS A 155 -16.73 -5.83 -10.81
C LYS A 155 -16.03 -6.79 -9.86
N ALA A 156 -15.25 -6.24 -8.91
CA ALA A 156 -14.55 -7.00 -7.87
C ALA A 156 -15.47 -7.43 -6.71
N LYS A 157 -16.75 -7.07 -6.70
CA LYS A 157 -17.71 -7.29 -5.60
C LYS A 157 -17.24 -6.68 -4.27
N MET A 158 -16.57 -5.54 -4.34
CA MET A 158 -16.03 -4.79 -3.20
C MET A 158 -16.82 -3.49 -2.94
N ASP A 159 -17.81 -3.20 -3.76
CA ASP A 159 -18.64 -1.97 -3.78
C ASP A 159 -19.40 -1.69 -2.45
N LYS A 160 -19.65 -2.72 -1.64
CA LYS A 160 -20.27 -2.56 -0.31
C LYS A 160 -19.38 -1.79 0.68
N ILE A 161 -18.06 -1.85 0.50
CA ILE A 161 -17.07 -1.18 1.36
C ILE A 161 -16.50 0.04 0.61
N TYR A 162 -16.15 -0.16 -0.65
CA TYR A 162 -15.54 0.87 -1.50
C TYR A 162 -16.62 1.54 -2.37
N THR A 163 -17.53 2.26 -1.68
CA THR A 163 -18.52 3.12 -2.36
C THR A 163 -17.84 4.32 -3.01
N LYS A 164 -18.56 5.09 -3.80
CA LYS A 164 -18.00 6.31 -4.40
C LYS A 164 -17.48 7.27 -3.32
N GLU A 165 -18.23 7.47 -2.26
CA GLU A 165 -17.86 8.34 -1.15
C GLU A 165 -16.60 7.83 -0.41
N ALA A 166 -16.46 6.52 -0.24
CA ALA A 166 -15.27 5.91 0.34
C ALA A 166 -14.04 6.13 -0.53
N ILE A 167 -14.16 5.93 -1.84
CA ILE A 167 -13.08 6.15 -2.80
C ILE A 167 -12.70 7.62 -2.86
N GLU A 168 -13.67 8.55 -2.90
CA GLU A 168 -13.45 9.99 -2.84
C GLU A 168 -12.71 10.40 -1.55
N ALA A 169 -13.12 9.83 -0.39
CA ALA A 169 -12.46 10.09 0.89
C ALA A 169 -11.00 9.60 0.90
N ILE A 170 -10.70 8.44 0.30
CA ILE A 170 -9.33 7.94 0.16
C ILE A 170 -8.50 8.88 -0.71
N PHE A 171 -9.01 9.31 -1.87
CA PHE A 171 -8.30 10.25 -2.73
C PHE A 171 -8.13 11.64 -2.11
N ALA A 172 -9.06 12.09 -1.26
CA ALA A 172 -8.89 13.33 -0.50
C ALA A 172 -7.71 13.28 0.48
N LEU A 173 -7.40 12.11 1.03
CA LEU A 173 -6.23 11.87 1.89
C LEU A 173 -4.92 11.69 1.09
N ALA A 174 -5.00 11.53 -0.21
CA ALA A 174 -3.88 11.38 -1.13
C ALA A 174 -3.42 12.70 -1.78
N LYS A 175 -4.12 13.81 -1.54
CA LYS A 175 -3.78 15.17 -2.03
C LYS A 175 -2.59 15.81 -1.33
#